data_b6fdc5ff9a6f4aefc2aa33646398b8a3
#
_entry.id   b6fdc5ff9a6f4aefc2aa33646398b8a3
#
_cell.length_a   1.000
_cell.length_b   1.000
_cell.length_c   1.000
_cell.angle_alpha   90.00
_cell.angle_beta   90.00
_cell.angle_gamma   90.00
#
_symmetry.space_group_name_H-M   'P 1'
#
loop_
_entity.id
_entity.type
_entity.pdbx_description
1 polymer ?
#
loop_
_entity_poly.entity_id
_entity_poly.type
_entity_poly.pdbx_seq_one_letter_code
_entity_poly.pdbx_strand_id
1 'polypeptide(L)'
;MIPTILKNILDKKAKHPILKATRDTPLTPPNLDFPIIIAEIKRASPSAGNIGKIENPKDLANSYLKGGASAISILCEEDFFKGSLEDLHQVKQSYPNATILRKDFITKIEQIQESYDFGADMVLLIAAVFIGENNENGGFSRLKSLYEESLKLGLTPLIEVHNQAEIDFITPLKAMLIGINSRNLHTFKINKIQAYNLLKYLKTTNPQSKTIFESSIECSFDGFVIGNIGFDGILCGSYLVRDSNPTQTLKSLKVSMICGKNSPNAFYSNAFELLNSPQGFLKICGITSKEDALMCANTLKSTLQNHTPNDSSPKKLAALGFILAKDSPRFITPQAIEEISNALKSHPKILKIGVVKEDEKMLQQAINLYKKGIIDALQLHGVKQQNFAKIDLKNADFSFYEVWNIAESEDLGDFISPFVLLDSKSQLGGGSGKSIKLEVLKSLKEKVNDYLCVAGGICADNIIPLRNIGAKMLDINSSIESKIGKKDSQKLQTLLHLYFSS
;
A
#
# COMPACT_ATOMS: atom_id res chain seq x y z
N MET A 1 -12.37 -19.23 11.47
CA MET A 1 -13.35 -18.65 12.44
C MET A 1 -13.67 -17.23 12.05
N ILE A 2 -14.95 -16.86 12.06
CA ILE A 2 -15.38 -15.47 11.83
C ILE A 2 -14.84 -14.58 12.97
N PRO A 3 -14.24 -13.41 12.70
CA PRO A 3 -13.80 -12.48 13.73
C PRO A 3 -14.93 -12.13 14.73
N THR A 4 -14.60 -12.03 16.01
CA THR A 4 -15.60 -11.78 17.08
C THR A 4 -16.42 -10.52 16.81
N ILE A 5 -15.77 -9.45 16.33
CA ILE A 5 -16.48 -8.18 16.03
C ILE A 5 -17.47 -8.37 14.87
N LEU A 6 -17.07 -9.08 13.81
CA LEU A 6 -17.93 -9.37 12.68
C LEU A 6 -19.14 -10.20 13.11
N LYS A 7 -18.91 -11.22 13.95
CA LYS A 7 -19.99 -12.03 14.52
C LYS A 7 -20.99 -11.16 15.30
N ASN A 8 -20.51 -10.29 16.18
CA ASN A 8 -21.37 -9.40 16.97
C ASN A 8 -22.21 -8.46 16.08
N ILE A 9 -21.62 -7.96 14.98
CA ILE A 9 -22.34 -7.13 14.01
C ILE A 9 -23.46 -7.96 13.34
N LEU A 10 -23.14 -9.17 12.87
CA LEU A 10 -24.10 -10.05 12.21
C LEU A 10 -25.24 -10.47 13.14
N ASP A 11 -24.94 -10.80 14.40
CA ASP A 11 -25.94 -11.18 15.42
C ASP A 11 -26.93 -10.05 15.72
N LYS A 12 -26.47 -8.79 15.71
CA LYS A 12 -27.35 -7.62 15.85
C LYS A 12 -28.14 -7.38 14.56
N LYS A 13 -27.46 -7.33 13.43
CA LYS A 13 -28.07 -7.08 12.11
C LYS A 13 -29.16 -8.09 11.78
N ALA A 14 -29.02 -9.35 12.21
CA ALA A 14 -30.03 -10.38 12.00
C ALA A 14 -31.40 -10.07 12.65
N LYS A 15 -31.42 -9.19 13.67
CA LYS A 15 -32.61 -8.76 14.43
C LYS A 15 -33.30 -7.54 13.80
N HIS A 16 -32.61 -6.81 12.90
CA HIS A 16 -33.18 -5.66 12.24
C HIS A 16 -34.25 -6.10 11.21
N PRO A 17 -35.40 -5.42 11.16
CA PRO A 17 -36.43 -5.70 10.18
C PRO A 17 -35.95 -5.31 8.78
N ILE A 18 -36.50 -5.98 7.78
CA ILE A 18 -36.39 -5.54 6.38
C ILE A 18 -37.34 -4.37 6.18
N LEU A 19 -36.81 -3.24 5.79
CA LEU A 19 -37.60 -2.05 5.51
C LEU A 19 -38.18 -2.11 4.09
N LYS A 20 -39.30 -1.43 3.88
CA LYS A 20 -39.95 -1.35 2.57
C LYS A 20 -39.90 0.08 2.07
N ALA A 21 -39.52 0.24 0.81
CA ALA A 21 -39.56 1.46 0.06
C ALA A 21 -39.98 1.13 -1.39
N THR A 22 -40.10 2.13 -2.22
CA THR A 22 -40.25 1.97 -3.67
C THR A 22 -39.24 2.87 -4.36
N ARG A 23 -38.44 2.26 -5.22
CA ARG A 23 -37.45 3.02 -5.98
C ARG A 23 -38.15 3.94 -6.99
N ASP A 24 -37.90 5.24 -6.89
CA ASP A 24 -38.39 6.30 -7.77
C ASP A 24 -37.25 7.04 -8.49
N THR A 25 -36.02 6.61 -8.29
CA THR A 25 -34.80 7.17 -8.88
C THR A 25 -34.20 6.23 -9.93
N PRO A 26 -33.50 6.73 -10.95
CA PRO A 26 -32.90 5.89 -11.97
C PRO A 26 -31.80 4.99 -11.37
N LEU A 27 -31.63 3.80 -11.94
CA LEU A 27 -30.46 2.97 -11.68
C LEU A 27 -29.25 3.58 -12.40
N THR A 28 -28.15 3.80 -11.66
CA THR A 28 -26.95 4.47 -12.18
C THR A 28 -25.75 3.55 -11.98
N PRO A 29 -25.37 2.73 -12.97
CA PRO A 29 -24.22 1.83 -12.84
C PRO A 29 -22.93 2.64 -12.66
N PRO A 30 -21.91 2.10 -11.93
CA PRO A 30 -20.66 2.78 -11.70
C PRO A 30 -19.85 2.96 -12.99
N ASN A 31 -19.20 4.11 -13.12
CA ASN A 31 -18.11 4.26 -14.07
C ASN A 31 -16.86 3.57 -13.51
N LEU A 32 -16.38 2.53 -14.19
CA LEU A 32 -15.22 1.73 -13.82
C LEU A 32 -13.95 2.13 -14.57
N ASP A 33 -13.90 3.32 -15.16
CA ASP A 33 -12.68 3.89 -15.74
C ASP A 33 -11.70 4.31 -14.64
N PHE A 34 -10.41 4.07 -14.91
CA PHE A 34 -9.36 4.45 -13.97
C PHE A 34 -9.20 6.00 -13.88
N PRO A 35 -9.00 6.54 -12.69
CA PRO A 35 -9.09 5.90 -11.37
C PRO A 35 -10.52 5.87 -10.84
N ILE A 36 -10.93 4.72 -10.31
CA ILE A 36 -12.23 4.56 -9.66
C ILE A 36 -12.11 5.12 -8.23
N ILE A 37 -12.88 6.14 -7.90
CA ILE A 37 -12.88 6.75 -6.56
C ILE A 37 -14.26 6.54 -5.92
N ILE A 38 -14.30 5.69 -4.90
CA ILE A 38 -15.50 5.48 -4.08
C ILE A 38 -15.32 6.28 -2.78
N ALA A 39 -16.07 7.36 -2.63
CA ALA A 39 -16.01 8.26 -1.49
C ALA A 39 -17.04 7.84 -0.43
N GLU A 40 -16.61 7.55 0.80
CA GLU A 40 -17.46 6.96 1.83
C GLU A 40 -17.95 7.99 2.85
N ILE A 41 -19.26 8.00 3.09
CA ILE A 41 -19.94 8.73 4.17
C ILE A 41 -20.06 7.77 5.37
N LYS A 42 -19.33 8.08 6.46
CA LYS A 42 -19.21 7.23 7.64
C LYS A 42 -19.02 8.03 8.91
N ARG A 43 -19.92 7.88 9.91
CA ARG A 43 -19.89 8.61 11.17
C ARG A 43 -18.97 7.99 12.22
N ALA A 44 -18.91 6.66 12.25
CA ALA A 44 -18.15 5.91 13.25
C ALA A 44 -17.56 4.61 12.67
N SER A 45 -16.64 3.99 13.39
CA SER A 45 -16.19 2.62 13.15
C SER A 45 -15.76 1.95 14.45
N PRO A 46 -15.78 0.61 14.54
CA PRO A 46 -15.36 -0.11 15.76
C PRO A 46 -13.92 0.21 16.18
N SER A 47 -13.02 0.50 15.25
CA SER A 47 -11.60 0.76 15.52
C SER A 47 -11.29 2.22 15.84
N ALA A 48 -12.04 3.18 15.28
CA ALA A 48 -11.75 4.61 15.43
C ALA A 48 -12.78 5.35 16.31
N GLY A 49 -13.85 4.67 16.76
CA GLY A 49 -14.96 5.33 17.44
C GLY A 49 -15.65 6.34 16.51
N ASN A 50 -15.98 7.51 17.02
CA ASN A 50 -16.54 8.60 16.22
C ASN A 50 -15.46 9.17 15.28
N ILE A 51 -15.76 9.30 13.98
CA ILE A 51 -14.84 9.78 12.96
C ILE A 51 -15.02 11.28 12.73
N GLY A 52 -16.27 11.70 12.58
CA GLY A 52 -16.63 13.10 12.37
C GLY A 52 -18.13 13.32 12.55
N LYS A 53 -18.51 14.57 12.80
CA LYS A 53 -19.91 14.96 12.86
C LYS A 53 -20.41 15.20 11.44
N ILE A 54 -21.31 14.35 10.94
CA ILE A 54 -21.98 14.53 9.66
C ILE A 54 -23.41 14.93 9.97
N GLU A 55 -23.67 16.22 9.89
CA GLU A 55 -25.00 16.78 10.15
C GLU A 55 -25.97 16.44 9.01
N ASN A 56 -25.52 16.59 7.78
CA ASN A 56 -26.32 16.33 6.61
C ASN A 56 -25.46 15.52 5.59
N PRO A 57 -25.80 14.26 5.32
CA PRO A 57 -25.05 13.44 4.37
C PRO A 57 -25.08 13.97 2.94
N LYS A 58 -26.13 14.75 2.58
CA LYS A 58 -26.26 15.34 1.24
C LYS A 58 -25.17 16.38 0.95
N ASP A 59 -24.78 17.18 1.94
CA ASP A 59 -23.75 18.21 1.75
C ASP A 59 -22.37 17.59 1.51
N LEU A 60 -22.08 16.50 2.25
CA LEU A 60 -20.86 15.75 2.05
C LEU A 60 -20.86 15.03 0.70
N ALA A 61 -21.99 14.44 0.31
CA ALA A 61 -22.18 13.83 -1.00
C ALA A 61 -21.95 14.85 -2.15
N ASN A 62 -22.49 16.07 -2.02
CA ASN A 62 -22.24 17.15 -2.97
C ASN A 62 -20.74 17.47 -3.11
N SER A 63 -20.04 17.53 -2.00
CA SER A 63 -18.60 17.79 -1.99
C SER A 63 -17.82 16.67 -2.68
N TYR A 64 -18.23 15.42 -2.49
CA TYR A 64 -17.63 14.24 -3.13
C TYR A 64 -17.89 14.23 -4.64
N LEU A 65 -19.11 14.52 -5.08
CA LEU A 65 -19.46 14.61 -6.51
C LEU A 65 -18.67 15.73 -7.19
N LYS A 66 -18.58 16.92 -6.58
CA LYS A 66 -17.74 18.04 -7.07
C LYS A 66 -16.26 17.69 -7.10
N GLY A 67 -15.80 16.81 -6.20
CA GLY A 67 -14.45 16.26 -6.16
C GLY A 67 -14.16 15.22 -7.26
N GLY A 68 -15.20 14.72 -7.93
CA GLY A 68 -15.11 13.74 -9.02
C GLY A 68 -15.10 12.30 -8.52
N ALA A 69 -15.83 12.00 -7.43
CA ALA A 69 -16.10 10.63 -6.99
C ALA A 69 -16.83 9.84 -8.09
N SER A 70 -16.41 8.61 -8.35
CA SER A 70 -17.05 7.67 -9.28
C SER A 70 -18.32 7.06 -8.68
N ALA A 71 -18.33 6.89 -7.35
CA ALA A 71 -19.48 6.45 -6.56
C ALA A 71 -19.39 7.02 -5.14
N ILE A 72 -20.54 7.09 -4.47
CA ILE A 72 -20.63 7.44 -3.05
C ILE A 72 -21.00 6.19 -2.27
N SER A 73 -20.16 5.79 -1.34
CA SER A 73 -20.45 4.72 -0.39
C SER A 73 -21.13 5.27 0.85
N ILE A 74 -22.25 4.68 1.25
CA ILE A 74 -22.99 5.11 2.44
C ILE A 74 -23.05 3.95 3.42
N LEU A 75 -22.46 4.14 4.60
CA LEU A 75 -22.58 3.20 5.70
C LEU A 75 -24.03 3.16 6.17
N CYS A 76 -24.65 1.97 6.09
CA CYS A 76 -26.04 1.74 6.50
C CYS A 76 -26.15 0.88 7.77
N GLU A 77 -25.02 0.40 8.33
CA GLU A 77 -25.01 -0.32 9.59
C GLU A 77 -25.20 0.66 10.77
N GLU A 78 -26.24 0.43 11.60
CA GLU A 78 -26.72 1.39 12.59
C GLU A 78 -25.98 1.31 13.93
N ASP A 79 -25.71 0.09 14.43
CA ASP A 79 -25.22 -0.15 15.77
C ASP A 79 -23.78 0.31 16.01
N PHE A 80 -22.88 -0.07 15.11
CA PHE A 80 -21.43 0.13 15.25
C PHE A 80 -20.89 1.28 14.41
N PHE A 81 -21.51 1.56 13.26
CA PHE A 81 -21.05 2.59 12.34
C PHE A 81 -21.94 3.85 12.34
N LYS A 82 -23.07 3.82 13.06
CA LYS A 82 -24.04 4.92 13.15
C LYS A 82 -24.54 5.38 11.77
N GLY A 83 -24.71 4.42 10.87
CA GLY A 83 -25.27 4.63 9.54
C GLY A 83 -26.78 4.53 9.50
N SER A 84 -27.38 4.71 8.34
CA SER A 84 -28.78 4.39 8.11
C SER A 84 -29.12 4.24 6.62
N LEU A 85 -30.13 3.43 6.31
CA LEU A 85 -30.70 3.35 4.97
C LEU A 85 -31.39 4.66 4.57
N GLU A 86 -31.90 5.42 5.51
CA GLU A 86 -32.47 6.75 5.26
C GLU A 86 -31.43 7.73 4.71
N ASP A 87 -30.20 7.72 5.22
CA ASP A 87 -29.11 8.53 4.65
C ASP A 87 -28.87 8.18 3.18
N LEU A 88 -28.89 6.89 2.83
CA LEU A 88 -28.73 6.43 1.46
C LEU A 88 -29.88 6.95 0.57
N HIS A 89 -31.10 6.76 1.02
CA HIS A 89 -32.30 7.21 0.32
C HIS A 89 -32.27 8.72 0.07
N GLN A 90 -32.01 9.52 1.09
CA GLN A 90 -31.95 10.99 1.00
C GLN A 90 -30.84 11.48 0.05
N VAL A 91 -29.69 10.83 0.04
CA VAL A 91 -28.60 11.19 -0.87
C VAL A 91 -28.99 10.84 -2.31
N LYS A 92 -29.54 9.63 -2.55
CA LYS A 92 -30.00 9.23 -3.90
C LYS A 92 -31.09 10.12 -4.43
N GLN A 93 -32.06 10.50 -3.60
CA GLN A 93 -33.12 11.46 -3.96
C GLN A 93 -32.56 12.84 -4.35
N SER A 94 -31.58 13.32 -3.61
CA SER A 94 -30.95 14.62 -3.87
C SER A 94 -30.03 14.62 -5.09
N TYR A 95 -29.44 13.47 -5.42
CA TYR A 95 -28.52 13.27 -6.53
C TYR A 95 -28.88 12.01 -7.34
N PRO A 96 -30.00 12.03 -8.09
CA PRO A 96 -30.55 10.83 -8.75
C PRO A 96 -29.56 10.16 -9.72
N ASN A 97 -28.68 10.94 -10.34
CA ASN A 97 -27.67 10.48 -11.30
C ASN A 97 -26.33 10.08 -10.65
N ALA A 98 -26.20 10.16 -9.31
CA ALA A 98 -25.03 9.67 -8.62
C ALA A 98 -25.12 8.15 -8.41
N THR A 99 -24.01 7.45 -8.59
CA THR A 99 -23.90 6.03 -8.24
C THR A 99 -23.74 5.89 -6.73
N ILE A 100 -24.62 5.12 -6.07
CA ILE A 100 -24.66 4.94 -4.63
C ILE A 100 -24.37 3.48 -4.26
N LEU A 101 -23.35 3.26 -3.43
CA LEU A 101 -23.01 1.96 -2.84
C LEU A 101 -23.62 1.85 -1.43
N ARG A 102 -24.50 0.86 -1.21
CA ARG A 102 -24.87 0.45 0.15
C ARG A 102 -23.71 -0.31 0.79
N LYS A 103 -23.05 0.31 1.74
CA LYS A 103 -21.99 -0.31 2.56
C LYS A 103 -22.62 -0.85 3.83
N ASP A 104 -22.87 -2.16 3.87
CA ASP A 104 -23.59 -2.83 4.95
C ASP A 104 -23.18 -4.31 5.02
N PHE A 105 -23.65 -5.05 6.04
CA PHE A 105 -23.43 -6.49 6.22
C PHE A 105 -24.63 -7.27 5.69
N ILE A 106 -24.64 -7.46 4.37
CA ILE A 106 -25.74 -8.11 3.65
C ILE A 106 -25.57 -9.62 3.72
N THR A 107 -26.62 -10.33 4.21
CA THR A 107 -26.63 -11.79 4.39
C THR A 107 -27.92 -12.47 3.89
N LYS A 108 -28.94 -11.68 3.51
CA LYS A 108 -30.27 -12.18 3.10
C LYS A 108 -30.64 -11.58 1.73
N ILE A 109 -31.37 -12.35 0.92
CA ILE A 109 -31.88 -11.93 -0.40
C ILE A 109 -32.77 -10.68 -0.29
N GLU A 110 -33.57 -10.64 0.77
CA GLU A 110 -34.49 -9.52 1.01
C GLU A 110 -33.75 -8.20 1.23
N GLN A 111 -32.49 -8.25 1.73
CA GLN A 111 -31.65 -7.05 1.87
C GLN A 111 -31.13 -6.54 0.51
N ILE A 112 -31.00 -7.40 -0.49
CA ILE A 112 -30.68 -6.98 -1.87
C ILE A 112 -31.85 -6.21 -2.47
N GLN A 113 -33.10 -6.74 -2.33
CA GLN A 113 -34.30 -6.04 -2.75
C GLN A 113 -34.46 -4.70 -2.00
N GLU A 114 -34.29 -4.69 -0.68
CA GLU A 114 -34.30 -3.49 0.16
C GLU A 114 -33.26 -2.46 -0.34
N SER A 115 -32.06 -2.89 -0.72
CA SER A 115 -31.04 -1.99 -1.27
C SER A 115 -31.51 -1.31 -2.56
N TYR A 116 -32.10 -2.09 -3.46
CA TYR A 116 -32.67 -1.58 -4.71
C TYR A 116 -33.81 -0.59 -4.43
N ASP A 117 -34.73 -0.93 -3.57
CA ASP A 117 -35.92 -0.13 -3.24
C ASP A 117 -35.55 1.22 -2.62
N PHE A 118 -34.49 1.28 -1.80
CA PHE A 118 -33.96 2.51 -1.20
C PHE A 118 -33.06 3.31 -2.13
N GLY A 119 -32.78 2.83 -3.35
CA GLY A 119 -32.06 3.58 -4.37
C GLY A 119 -30.56 3.29 -4.49
N ALA A 120 -30.06 2.20 -3.88
CA ALA A 120 -28.69 1.77 -4.12
C ALA A 120 -28.51 1.35 -5.59
N ASP A 121 -27.31 1.60 -6.14
CA ASP A 121 -26.88 1.15 -7.47
C ASP A 121 -25.81 0.06 -7.34
N MET A 122 -25.16 -0.02 -6.18
CA MET A 122 -24.14 -0.99 -5.82
C MET A 122 -24.43 -1.55 -4.42
N VAL A 123 -23.99 -2.76 -4.19
CA VAL A 123 -24.07 -3.42 -2.87
C VAL A 123 -22.74 -4.04 -2.49
N LEU A 124 -22.41 -4.02 -1.19
CA LEU A 124 -21.25 -4.70 -0.66
C LEU A 124 -21.61 -6.14 -0.28
N LEU A 125 -20.77 -7.10 -0.71
CA LEU A 125 -20.83 -8.48 -0.27
C LEU A 125 -19.46 -8.88 0.30
N ILE A 126 -19.40 -9.21 1.59
CA ILE A 126 -18.15 -9.48 2.32
C ILE A 126 -17.88 -10.98 2.34
N ALA A 127 -16.82 -11.45 1.65
CA ALA A 127 -16.49 -12.87 1.54
C ALA A 127 -16.28 -13.54 2.91
N ALA A 128 -15.67 -12.84 3.87
CA ALA A 128 -15.42 -13.31 5.22
C ALA A 128 -16.69 -13.74 5.98
N VAL A 129 -17.85 -13.20 5.62
CA VAL A 129 -19.14 -13.54 6.24
C VAL A 129 -19.54 -14.98 5.91
N PHE A 130 -19.21 -15.45 4.70
CA PHE A 130 -19.72 -16.71 4.15
C PHE A 130 -18.71 -17.86 4.23
N ILE A 131 -17.41 -17.60 4.16
CA ILE A 131 -16.35 -18.62 4.14
C ILE A 131 -16.29 -19.46 5.43
N GLY A 132 -16.81 -18.96 6.55
CA GLY A 132 -16.79 -19.64 7.87
C GLY A 132 -18.05 -20.45 8.18
N GLU A 133 -19.01 -20.56 7.28
CA GLU A 133 -20.23 -21.35 7.49
C GLU A 133 -19.94 -22.85 7.29
N ASN A 134 -20.12 -23.62 8.35
CA ASN A 134 -19.75 -25.06 8.47
C ASN A 134 -20.53 -26.03 7.59
N ASN A 135 -21.26 -25.60 6.58
CA ASN A 135 -21.99 -26.47 5.66
C ASN A 135 -21.24 -26.66 4.36
N GLU A 136 -20.96 -27.88 3.99
CA GLU A 136 -20.14 -28.30 2.84
C GLU A 136 -20.50 -27.66 1.48
N ASN A 137 -21.64 -26.94 1.38
CA ASN A 137 -22.04 -26.13 0.21
C ASN A 137 -22.75 -24.82 0.58
N GLY A 138 -22.94 -24.48 1.88
CA GLY A 138 -23.85 -23.40 2.29
C GLY A 138 -23.35 -22.01 1.98
N GLY A 139 -22.13 -21.68 2.39
CA GLY A 139 -21.63 -20.31 2.34
C GLY A 139 -21.42 -19.79 0.92
N PHE A 140 -20.78 -20.58 0.03
CA PHE A 140 -20.58 -20.18 -1.36
C PHE A 140 -21.91 -20.06 -2.12
N SER A 141 -22.82 -21.00 -1.95
CA SER A 141 -24.15 -20.95 -2.61
C SER A 141 -24.95 -19.73 -2.17
N ARG A 142 -24.86 -19.35 -0.88
CA ARG A 142 -25.52 -18.14 -0.37
C ARG A 142 -24.91 -16.87 -0.97
N LEU A 143 -23.58 -16.76 -0.93
CA LEU A 143 -22.89 -15.60 -1.56
C LEU A 143 -23.24 -15.50 -3.04
N LYS A 144 -23.22 -16.65 -3.76
CA LYS A 144 -23.59 -16.72 -5.18
C LYS A 144 -25.01 -16.26 -5.42
N SER A 145 -25.98 -16.70 -4.61
CA SER A 145 -27.38 -16.29 -4.75
C SER A 145 -27.55 -14.78 -4.53
N LEU A 146 -26.86 -14.19 -3.55
CA LEU A 146 -26.86 -12.74 -3.31
C LEU A 146 -26.25 -11.98 -4.49
N TYR A 147 -25.14 -12.48 -5.02
CA TYR A 147 -24.45 -11.91 -6.18
C TYR A 147 -25.36 -11.92 -7.43
N GLU A 148 -25.97 -13.08 -7.74
CA GLU A 148 -26.85 -13.26 -8.88
C GLU A 148 -28.13 -12.42 -8.75
N GLU A 149 -28.76 -12.36 -7.57
CA GLU A 149 -29.93 -11.49 -7.35
C GLU A 149 -29.58 -10.00 -7.48
N SER A 150 -28.39 -9.59 -7.02
CA SER A 150 -27.92 -8.22 -7.24
C SER A 150 -27.84 -7.88 -8.73
N LEU A 151 -27.23 -8.76 -9.53
CA LEU A 151 -27.13 -8.56 -10.99
C LEU A 151 -28.48 -8.56 -11.67
N LYS A 152 -29.42 -9.43 -11.23
CA LYS A 152 -30.79 -9.50 -11.78
C LYS A 152 -31.55 -8.20 -11.56
N LEU A 153 -31.35 -7.51 -10.43
CA LEU A 153 -31.93 -6.19 -10.16
C LEU A 153 -31.15 -5.04 -10.81
N GLY A 154 -30.05 -5.34 -11.52
CA GLY A 154 -29.19 -4.34 -12.17
C GLY A 154 -28.20 -3.66 -11.23
N LEU A 155 -28.08 -4.11 -9.97
CA LEU A 155 -27.10 -3.62 -9.02
C LEU A 155 -25.70 -4.15 -9.36
N THR A 156 -24.66 -3.37 -9.07
CA THR A 156 -23.27 -3.80 -9.21
C THR A 156 -22.73 -4.28 -7.85
N PRO A 157 -22.46 -5.59 -7.66
CA PRO A 157 -21.85 -6.07 -6.43
C PRO A 157 -20.36 -5.69 -6.34
N LEU A 158 -19.93 -5.15 -5.20
CA LEU A 158 -18.55 -5.04 -4.78
C LEU A 158 -18.26 -6.20 -3.80
N ILE A 159 -17.35 -7.11 -4.18
CA ILE A 159 -16.97 -8.23 -3.31
C ILE A 159 -15.75 -7.83 -2.50
N GLU A 160 -15.87 -7.79 -1.17
CA GLU A 160 -14.75 -7.45 -0.28
C GLU A 160 -14.02 -8.71 0.19
N VAL A 161 -12.67 -8.69 0.09
CA VAL A 161 -11.76 -9.77 0.52
C VAL A 161 -10.62 -9.23 1.38
N HIS A 162 -10.11 -10.06 2.32
CA HIS A 162 -9.05 -9.70 3.28
C HIS A 162 -7.83 -10.62 3.22
N ASN A 163 -7.94 -11.79 2.59
CA ASN A 163 -6.87 -12.79 2.53
C ASN A 163 -7.02 -13.70 1.30
N GLN A 164 -5.99 -14.53 1.08
CA GLN A 164 -5.95 -15.42 -0.07
C GLN A 164 -7.07 -16.46 -0.07
N ALA A 165 -7.42 -17.03 1.09
CA ALA A 165 -8.49 -18.02 1.18
C ALA A 165 -9.86 -17.44 0.75
N GLU A 166 -10.11 -16.15 1.05
CA GLU A 166 -11.30 -15.45 0.59
C GLU A 166 -11.27 -15.21 -0.93
N ILE A 167 -10.10 -14.94 -1.52
CA ILE A 167 -9.93 -14.83 -2.98
C ILE A 167 -10.25 -16.18 -3.64
N ASP A 168 -9.68 -17.28 -3.12
CA ASP A 168 -9.95 -18.63 -3.63
C ASP A 168 -11.45 -18.96 -3.57
N PHE A 169 -12.08 -18.60 -2.45
CA PHE A 169 -13.51 -18.83 -2.21
C PHE A 169 -14.39 -18.09 -3.23
N ILE A 170 -14.05 -16.87 -3.62
CA ILE A 170 -14.85 -16.07 -4.56
C ILE A 170 -14.47 -16.28 -6.04
N THR A 171 -13.34 -16.92 -6.32
CA THR A 171 -12.83 -17.12 -7.70
C THR A 171 -13.86 -17.66 -8.69
N PRO A 172 -14.74 -18.64 -8.31
CA PRO A 172 -15.75 -19.14 -9.24
C PRO A 172 -16.84 -18.13 -9.62
N LEU A 173 -17.04 -17.06 -8.85
CA LEU A 173 -18.03 -16.00 -9.17
C LEU A 173 -17.61 -15.18 -10.39
N LYS A 174 -16.31 -15.10 -10.70
CA LYS A 174 -15.75 -14.21 -11.73
C LYS A 174 -16.24 -12.77 -11.58
N ALA A 175 -16.29 -12.29 -10.33
CA ALA A 175 -16.81 -10.98 -9.99
C ALA A 175 -16.10 -9.87 -10.75
N MET A 176 -16.87 -8.92 -11.28
CA MET A 176 -16.33 -7.80 -12.07
C MET A 176 -15.58 -6.78 -11.20
N LEU A 177 -16.00 -6.60 -9.95
CA LEU A 177 -15.46 -5.61 -9.02
C LEU A 177 -15.14 -6.23 -7.67
N ILE A 178 -13.87 -6.15 -7.26
CA ILE A 178 -13.37 -6.75 -6.02
C ILE A 178 -12.63 -5.71 -5.20
N GLY A 179 -13.03 -5.55 -3.94
CA GLY A 179 -12.38 -4.73 -2.93
C GLY A 179 -11.36 -5.56 -2.14
N ILE A 180 -10.12 -5.08 -2.04
CA ILE A 180 -9.10 -5.66 -1.17
C ILE A 180 -8.96 -4.75 0.04
N ASN A 181 -9.42 -5.22 1.20
CA ASN A 181 -9.34 -4.47 2.43
C ASN A 181 -7.98 -4.69 3.10
N SER A 182 -7.19 -3.60 3.21
CA SER A 182 -5.85 -3.63 3.82
C SER A 182 -5.87 -3.82 5.35
N ARG A 183 -7.04 -3.75 5.98
CA ARG A 183 -7.25 -3.92 7.42
C ARG A 183 -7.58 -5.37 7.74
N ASN A 184 -6.81 -5.97 8.62
CA ASN A 184 -7.10 -7.30 9.15
C ASN A 184 -8.31 -7.23 10.11
N LEU A 185 -9.35 -8.04 9.86
CA LEU A 185 -10.57 -8.04 10.67
C LEU A 185 -10.39 -8.62 12.09
N HIS A 186 -9.32 -9.40 12.35
CA HIS A 186 -9.05 -9.96 13.68
C HIS A 186 -8.23 -9.01 14.55
N THR A 187 -7.21 -8.36 13.97
CA THR A 187 -6.24 -7.55 14.72
C THR A 187 -6.41 -6.05 14.53
N PHE A 188 -7.23 -5.63 13.58
CA PHE A 188 -7.40 -4.25 13.09
C PHE A 188 -6.09 -3.61 12.58
N LYS A 189 -4.99 -4.35 12.52
CA LYS A 189 -3.74 -3.88 11.93
C LYS A 189 -3.91 -3.63 10.44
N ILE A 190 -3.26 -2.59 9.96
CA ILE A 190 -3.24 -2.18 8.56
C ILE A 190 -1.93 -2.65 7.93
N ASN A 191 -2.02 -3.28 6.74
CA ASN A 191 -0.82 -3.72 6.01
C ASN A 191 -0.99 -3.47 4.50
N LYS A 192 -0.45 -2.33 4.03
CA LYS A 192 -0.51 -1.93 2.61
C LYS A 192 0.28 -2.88 1.70
N ILE A 193 1.38 -3.44 2.20
CA ILE A 193 2.23 -4.37 1.42
C ILE A 193 1.52 -5.71 1.25
N GLN A 194 0.79 -6.17 2.27
CA GLN A 194 -0.03 -7.38 2.15
C GLN A 194 -1.14 -7.20 1.10
N ALA A 195 -1.76 -6.02 1.05
CA ALA A 195 -2.78 -5.73 0.03
C ALA A 195 -2.22 -5.85 -1.40
N TYR A 196 -0.96 -5.48 -1.63
CA TYR A 196 -0.27 -5.71 -2.91
C TYR A 196 -0.13 -7.21 -3.22
N ASN A 197 0.24 -8.03 -2.23
CA ASN A 197 0.35 -9.48 -2.44
C ASN A 197 -0.99 -10.10 -2.84
N LEU A 198 -2.07 -9.66 -2.18
CA LEU A 198 -3.42 -10.09 -2.52
C LEU A 198 -3.82 -9.62 -3.92
N LEU A 199 -3.49 -8.39 -4.30
CA LEU A 199 -3.71 -7.88 -5.66
C LEU A 199 -2.98 -8.75 -6.70
N LYS A 200 -1.69 -9.02 -6.47
CA LYS A 200 -0.89 -9.87 -7.37
C LYS A 200 -1.51 -11.26 -7.52
N TYR A 201 -1.92 -11.87 -6.41
CA TYR A 201 -2.58 -13.17 -6.42
C TYR A 201 -3.93 -13.11 -7.13
N LEU A 202 -4.76 -12.13 -6.82
CA LEU A 202 -6.07 -11.93 -7.46
C LEU A 202 -5.95 -11.78 -8.98
N LYS A 203 -4.93 -11.06 -9.48
CA LYS A 203 -4.71 -10.90 -10.92
C LYS A 203 -4.32 -12.21 -11.63
N THR A 204 -3.86 -13.24 -10.92
CA THR A 204 -3.64 -14.58 -11.49
C THR A 204 -4.91 -15.42 -11.57
N THR A 205 -5.83 -15.24 -10.61
CA THR A 205 -7.07 -16.03 -10.51
C THR A 205 -8.25 -15.35 -11.20
N ASN A 206 -8.34 -14.02 -11.11
CA ASN A 206 -9.42 -13.18 -11.65
C ASN A 206 -8.86 -11.97 -12.44
N PRO A 207 -8.14 -12.18 -13.56
CA PRO A 207 -7.41 -11.11 -14.28
C PRO A 207 -8.31 -10.00 -14.81
N GLN A 208 -9.58 -10.29 -15.09
CA GLN A 208 -10.55 -9.32 -15.64
C GLN A 208 -11.19 -8.42 -14.58
N SER A 209 -11.08 -8.77 -13.30
CA SER A 209 -11.70 -7.99 -12.23
C SER A 209 -11.05 -6.63 -12.07
N LYS A 210 -11.87 -5.59 -11.90
CA LYS A 210 -11.44 -4.30 -11.40
C LYS A 210 -11.21 -4.40 -9.90
N THR A 211 -10.18 -3.73 -9.41
CA THR A 211 -9.72 -3.85 -8.03
C THR A 211 -9.75 -2.53 -7.30
N ILE A 212 -10.38 -2.52 -6.12
CA ILE A 212 -10.50 -1.36 -5.23
C ILE A 212 -9.66 -1.60 -3.98
N PHE A 213 -8.77 -0.68 -3.69
CA PHE A 213 -8.04 -0.68 -2.42
C PHE A 213 -8.91 -0.07 -1.33
N GLU A 214 -9.12 -0.77 -0.22
CA GLU A 214 -9.94 -0.32 0.89
C GLU A 214 -9.14 -0.13 2.17
N SER A 215 -9.53 0.84 2.97
CA SER A 215 -8.93 1.25 4.25
C SER A 215 -7.57 1.97 4.12
N SER A 216 -7.08 2.53 5.23
CA SER A 216 -5.74 3.11 5.42
C SER A 216 -5.29 4.21 4.45
N ILE A 217 -6.20 4.95 3.87
CA ILE A 217 -5.89 6.15 3.10
C ILE A 217 -5.89 7.33 4.08
N GLU A 218 -4.74 8.00 4.24
CA GLU A 218 -4.51 9.07 5.22
C GLU A 218 -3.92 10.34 4.61
N CYS A 219 -3.44 10.25 3.37
CA CYS A 219 -2.94 11.41 2.61
C CYS A 219 -3.02 11.13 1.09
N SER A 220 -2.77 12.17 0.28
CA SER A 220 -2.79 12.03 -1.18
C SER A 220 -1.70 11.11 -1.70
N PHE A 221 -0.55 11.02 -1.00
CA PHE A 221 0.53 10.12 -1.37
C PHE A 221 0.13 8.64 -1.32
N ASP A 222 -0.82 8.26 -0.48
CA ASP A 222 -1.39 6.90 -0.53
C ASP A 222 -2.01 6.59 -1.89
N GLY A 223 -2.69 7.58 -2.49
CA GLY A 223 -3.20 7.46 -3.86
C GLY A 223 -2.09 7.19 -4.87
N PHE A 224 -0.94 7.89 -4.76
CA PHE A 224 0.23 7.65 -5.59
C PHE A 224 0.75 6.20 -5.45
N VAL A 225 0.94 5.74 -4.22
CA VAL A 225 1.39 4.36 -3.96
C VAL A 225 0.41 3.34 -4.55
N ILE A 226 -0.90 3.51 -4.30
CA ILE A 226 -1.95 2.61 -4.75
C ILE A 226 -2.02 2.55 -6.28
N GLY A 227 -1.90 3.71 -6.96
CA GLY A 227 -1.81 3.76 -8.42
C GLY A 227 -0.54 3.07 -8.96
N ASN A 228 0.62 3.27 -8.30
CA ASN A 228 1.91 2.68 -8.67
C ASN A 228 1.91 1.15 -8.54
N ILE A 229 1.24 0.60 -7.53
CA ILE A 229 1.13 -0.86 -7.35
C ILE A 229 0.04 -1.52 -8.20
N GLY A 230 -0.78 -0.73 -8.91
CA GLY A 230 -1.65 -1.23 -9.96
C GLY A 230 -3.10 -1.52 -9.59
N PHE A 231 -3.63 -0.95 -8.50
CA PHE A 231 -5.07 -0.97 -8.25
C PHE A 231 -5.84 -0.10 -9.26
N ASP A 232 -7.07 -0.49 -9.57
CA ASP A 232 -7.94 0.26 -10.46
C ASP A 232 -8.65 1.43 -9.75
N GLY A 233 -8.79 1.35 -8.42
CA GLY A 233 -9.46 2.39 -7.63
C GLY A 233 -9.23 2.29 -6.13
N ILE A 234 -9.88 3.20 -5.42
CA ILE A 234 -9.85 3.30 -3.95
C ILE A 234 -11.26 3.47 -3.37
N LEU A 235 -11.47 2.97 -2.14
CA LEU A 235 -12.59 3.34 -1.27
C LEU A 235 -12.03 4.10 -0.07
N CYS A 236 -12.40 5.38 0.06
CA CYS A 236 -11.85 6.30 1.06
C CYS A 236 -12.97 6.94 1.89
N GLY A 237 -12.90 6.81 3.21
CA GLY A 237 -13.88 7.36 4.15
C GLY A 237 -13.28 8.30 5.18
N SER A 238 -12.62 7.79 6.21
CA SER A 238 -12.20 8.57 7.37
C SER A 238 -11.34 9.79 7.06
N TYR A 239 -10.48 9.69 6.07
CA TYR A 239 -9.64 10.80 5.60
C TYR A 239 -10.49 11.93 5.03
N LEU A 240 -11.49 11.60 4.18
CA LEU A 240 -12.39 12.58 3.56
C LEU A 240 -13.35 13.22 4.55
N VAL A 241 -13.88 12.44 5.51
CA VAL A 241 -14.84 12.93 6.51
C VAL A 241 -14.19 13.92 7.50
N ARG A 242 -12.89 13.73 7.81
CA ARG A 242 -12.15 14.61 8.71
C ARG A 242 -11.64 15.88 8.05
N ASP A 243 -11.64 15.94 6.74
CA ASP A 243 -11.09 17.06 6.00
C ASP A 243 -12.08 18.23 5.91
N SER A 244 -11.57 19.43 6.09
CA SER A 244 -12.35 20.67 5.94
C SER A 244 -12.70 20.98 4.49
N ASN A 245 -11.97 20.42 3.51
CA ASN A 245 -12.21 20.58 2.07
C ASN A 245 -12.15 19.25 1.32
N PRO A 246 -13.13 18.34 1.54
CA PRO A 246 -13.12 17.01 0.92
C PRO A 246 -13.17 17.03 -0.60
N THR A 247 -13.70 18.09 -1.20
CA THR A 247 -13.67 18.30 -2.67
C THR A 247 -12.25 18.38 -3.20
N GLN A 248 -11.40 19.20 -2.57
CA GLN A 248 -10.01 19.36 -3.01
C GLN A 248 -9.19 18.10 -2.72
N THR A 249 -9.41 17.48 -1.57
CA THR A 249 -8.74 16.24 -1.17
C THR A 249 -9.05 15.09 -2.13
N LEU A 250 -10.30 14.95 -2.57
CA LEU A 250 -10.65 13.97 -3.60
C LEU A 250 -9.93 14.23 -4.94
N LYS A 251 -9.88 15.49 -5.37
CA LYS A 251 -9.15 15.88 -6.60
C LYS A 251 -7.67 15.52 -6.47
N SER A 252 -7.05 15.81 -5.32
CA SER A 252 -5.65 15.48 -5.05
C SER A 252 -5.40 13.98 -5.07
N LEU A 253 -6.26 13.18 -4.42
CA LEU A 253 -6.19 11.71 -4.45
C LEU A 253 -6.29 11.17 -5.88
N LYS A 254 -7.22 11.69 -6.68
CA LYS A 254 -7.39 11.30 -8.09
C LYS A 254 -6.14 11.57 -8.91
N VAL A 255 -5.58 12.79 -8.79
CA VAL A 255 -4.35 13.17 -9.48
C VAL A 255 -3.19 12.30 -9.02
N SER A 256 -3.04 12.07 -7.72
CA SER A 256 -1.97 11.23 -7.16
C SER A 256 -2.03 9.79 -7.67
N MET A 257 -3.22 9.18 -7.77
CA MET A 257 -3.37 7.85 -8.37
C MET A 257 -2.90 7.82 -9.83
N ILE A 258 -3.26 8.85 -10.61
CA ILE A 258 -2.84 8.98 -12.01
C ILE A 258 -1.32 9.13 -12.09
N CYS A 259 -0.72 9.99 -11.27
CA CYS A 259 0.74 10.16 -11.18
C CYS A 259 1.44 8.85 -10.82
N GLY A 260 0.92 8.11 -9.84
CA GLY A 260 1.48 6.83 -9.44
C GLY A 260 1.46 5.79 -10.54
N LYS A 261 0.32 5.64 -11.26
CA LYS A 261 0.19 4.72 -12.39
C LYS A 261 1.11 5.09 -13.56
N ASN A 262 1.28 6.37 -13.83
CA ASN A 262 2.10 6.90 -14.93
C ASN A 262 3.56 7.18 -14.50
N SER A 263 3.94 6.81 -13.28
CA SER A 263 5.30 6.93 -12.79
C SER A 263 6.28 6.22 -13.74
N PRO A 264 7.47 6.80 -14.02
CA PRO A 264 8.43 6.21 -14.95
C PRO A 264 8.94 4.83 -14.50
N ASN A 265 8.78 4.52 -13.22
CA ASN A 265 9.23 3.29 -12.60
C ASN A 265 8.15 2.73 -11.66
N ALA A 266 7.89 1.45 -11.75
CA ALA A 266 6.98 0.73 -10.84
C ALA A 266 7.70 0.38 -9.52
N PHE A 267 8.27 1.40 -8.83
CA PHE A 267 9.13 1.19 -7.68
C PHE A 267 8.45 0.38 -6.57
N TYR A 268 7.24 0.79 -6.14
CA TYR A 268 6.58 0.12 -5.01
C TYR A 268 6.19 -1.31 -5.34
N SER A 269 5.71 -1.59 -6.57
CA SER A 269 5.47 -2.97 -7.01
C SER A 269 6.73 -3.83 -6.92
N ASN A 270 7.86 -3.30 -7.39
CA ASN A 270 9.14 -4.02 -7.34
C ASN A 270 9.68 -4.15 -5.92
N ALA A 271 9.60 -3.10 -5.11
CA ALA A 271 10.05 -3.11 -3.72
C ALA A 271 9.23 -4.08 -2.87
N PHE A 272 7.89 -4.09 -3.00
CA PHE A 272 7.03 -5.00 -2.27
C PHE A 272 7.26 -6.46 -2.68
N GLU A 273 7.52 -6.71 -3.96
CA GLU A 273 7.89 -8.05 -4.42
C GLU A 273 9.19 -8.52 -3.76
N LEU A 274 10.22 -7.67 -3.69
CA LEU A 274 11.48 -7.97 -3.01
C LEU A 274 11.30 -8.17 -1.50
N LEU A 275 10.56 -7.28 -0.83
CA LEU A 275 10.30 -7.38 0.62
C LEU A 275 9.54 -8.66 1.01
N ASN A 276 8.73 -9.20 0.11
CA ASN A 276 7.99 -10.45 0.32
C ASN A 276 8.72 -11.70 -0.21
N SER A 277 9.81 -11.52 -0.95
CA SER A 277 10.58 -12.66 -1.46
C SER A 277 11.35 -13.36 -0.35
N PRO A 278 11.60 -14.66 -0.45
CA PRO A 278 12.43 -15.39 0.52
C PRO A 278 13.85 -14.83 0.66
N GLN A 279 14.39 -14.27 -0.44
CA GLN A 279 15.72 -13.65 -0.46
C GLN A 279 15.75 -12.25 0.17
N GLY A 280 14.60 -11.60 0.38
CA GLY A 280 14.55 -10.23 0.88
C GLY A 280 15.03 -9.17 -0.13
N PHE A 281 15.10 -7.92 0.32
CA PHE A 281 15.51 -6.77 -0.47
C PHE A 281 16.94 -6.35 -0.11
N LEU A 282 17.92 -6.68 -0.94
CA LEU A 282 19.30 -6.23 -0.78
C LEU A 282 19.54 -4.90 -1.46
N LYS A 283 20.20 -3.97 -0.78
CA LYS A 283 20.67 -2.71 -1.35
C LYS A 283 22.15 -2.54 -1.06
N ILE A 284 22.94 -2.24 -2.10
CA ILE A 284 24.34 -1.87 -2.00
C ILE A 284 24.46 -0.35 -2.14
N CYS A 285 24.75 0.33 -1.04
CA CYS A 285 24.77 1.79 -0.97
C CYS A 285 26.19 2.37 -1.20
N GLY A 286 26.26 3.67 -1.52
CA GLY A 286 27.52 4.39 -1.64
C GLY A 286 28.33 4.03 -2.89
N ILE A 287 27.64 3.83 -4.01
CA ILE A 287 28.27 3.66 -5.32
C ILE A 287 28.76 5.00 -5.81
N THR A 288 30.05 5.09 -6.16
CA THR A 288 30.72 6.31 -6.58
C THR A 288 31.31 6.24 -7.99
N SER A 289 31.38 5.05 -8.60
CA SER A 289 31.94 4.86 -9.94
C SER A 289 31.13 3.86 -10.78
N LYS A 290 31.28 3.97 -12.10
CA LYS A 290 30.68 3.07 -13.08
C LYS A 290 31.21 1.64 -12.92
N GLU A 291 32.50 1.49 -12.65
CA GLU A 291 33.17 0.21 -12.47
C GLU A 291 32.60 -0.53 -11.26
N ASP A 292 32.44 0.16 -10.12
CA ASP A 292 31.85 -0.43 -8.92
C ASP A 292 30.37 -0.77 -9.13
N ALA A 293 29.62 0.07 -9.84
CA ALA A 293 28.21 -0.21 -10.18
C ALA A 293 28.07 -1.49 -10.99
N LEU A 294 28.86 -1.63 -12.05
CA LEU A 294 28.83 -2.83 -12.92
C LEU A 294 29.34 -4.07 -12.19
N MET A 295 30.42 -3.95 -11.40
CA MET A 295 30.93 -5.04 -10.59
C MET A 295 29.85 -5.54 -9.59
N CYS A 296 29.22 -4.63 -8.84
CA CYS A 296 28.16 -5.00 -7.90
C CYS A 296 26.95 -5.63 -8.62
N ALA A 297 26.51 -5.06 -9.75
CA ALA A 297 25.39 -5.59 -10.53
C ALA A 297 25.66 -6.99 -11.09
N ASN A 298 26.87 -7.24 -11.59
CA ASN A 298 27.30 -8.56 -12.08
C ASN A 298 27.38 -9.58 -10.94
N THR A 299 27.97 -9.22 -9.81
CA THR A 299 28.08 -10.08 -8.63
C THR A 299 26.70 -10.45 -8.08
N LEU A 300 25.80 -9.47 -7.93
CA LEU A 300 24.42 -9.71 -7.50
C LEU A 300 23.68 -10.64 -8.48
N LYS A 301 23.82 -10.39 -9.79
CA LYS A 301 23.17 -11.24 -10.83
C LYS A 301 23.67 -12.68 -10.76
N SER A 302 24.99 -12.92 -10.74
CA SER A 302 25.55 -14.27 -10.71
C SER A 302 25.17 -15.03 -9.43
N THR A 303 25.25 -14.38 -8.29
CA THR A 303 24.92 -15.02 -6.99
C THR A 303 23.44 -15.36 -6.91
N LEU A 304 22.55 -14.42 -7.27
CA LEU A 304 21.10 -14.64 -7.19
C LEU A 304 20.58 -15.67 -8.18
N GLN A 305 21.17 -15.76 -9.39
CA GLN A 305 20.81 -16.80 -10.37
C GLN A 305 21.11 -18.21 -9.87
N ASN A 306 22.15 -18.39 -9.06
CA ASN A 306 22.53 -19.67 -8.48
C ASN A 306 21.62 -20.10 -7.32
N HIS A 307 20.90 -19.19 -6.70
CA HIS A 307 20.05 -19.45 -5.52
C HIS A 307 18.55 -19.37 -5.77
N THR A 308 18.11 -19.02 -6.96
CA THR A 308 16.69 -19.01 -7.36
C THR A 308 16.45 -19.99 -8.50
N PRO A 309 16.07 -21.24 -8.23
CA PRO A 309 15.66 -22.16 -9.29
C PRO A 309 14.26 -21.79 -9.78
N ASN A 310 14.14 -21.62 -11.11
CA ASN A 310 12.93 -21.52 -11.91
C ASN A 310 11.98 -20.33 -11.74
N ASP A 311 11.41 -19.90 -12.88
CA ASP A 311 10.26 -19.07 -13.26
C ASP A 311 9.57 -18.12 -12.24
N SER A 312 9.80 -18.27 -10.95
CA SER A 312 9.24 -17.43 -9.86
C SER A 312 10.19 -16.30 -9.36
N SER A 313 11.30 -16.05 -10.09
CA SER A 313 12.24 -14.98 -9.66
C SER A 313 11.59 -13.60 -9.76
N PRO A 314 11.77 -12.73 -8.75
CA PRO A 314 11.24 -11.38 -8.77
C PRO A 314 11.72 -10.58 -10.00
N LYS A 315 10.89 -9.65 -10.47
CA LYS A 315 11.21 -8.78 -11.62
C LYS A 315 12.50 -7.99 -11.40
N LYS A 316 12.79 -7.64 -10.15
CA LYS A 316 14.02 -7.01 -9.71
C LYS A 316 14.79 -7.93 -8.75
N LEU A 317 16.09 -7.74 -8.65
CA LEU A 317 16.97 -8.57 -7.81
C LEU A 317 17.46 -7.84 -6.56
N ALA A 318 17.86 -6.58 -6.72
CA ALA A 318 18.48 -5.78 -5.68
C ALA A 318 18.47 -4.30 -6.07
N ALA A 319 19.03 -3.43 -5.21
CA ALA A 319 19.20 -2.02 -5.51
C ALA A 319 20.67 -1.55 -5.36
N LEU A 320 21.04 -0.53 -6.12
CA LEU A 320 22.25 0.28 -5.92
C LEU A 320 21.87 1.66 -5.43
N GLY A 321 22.59 2.16 -4.41
CA GLY A 321 22.35 3.46 -3.78
C GLY A 321 23.43 4.49 -4.15
N PHE A 322 23.00 5.69 -4.55
CA PHE A 322 23.80 6.82 -4.98
C PHE A 322 23.62 7.97 -3.99
N ILE A 323 24.69 8.37 -3.27
CA ILE A 323 24.59 9.35 -2.19
C ILE A 323 24.72 10.77 -2.74
N LEU A 324 23.62 11.50 -2.72
CA LEU A 324 23.52 12.91 -3.14
C LEU A 324 23.66 13.88 -1.95
N ALA A 325 24.51 13.55 -0.97
CA ALA A 325 24.81 14.40 0.19
C ALA A 325 26.26 14.85 0.11
N LYS A 326 26.50 16.16 -0.06
CA LYS A 326 27.83 16.75 -0.32
C LYS A 326 28.82 16.58 0.83
N ASP A 327 28.31 16.43 2.05
CA ASP A 327 29.10 16.17 3.26
C ASP A 327 29.54 14.70 3.37
N SER A 328 29.03 13.84 2.52
CA SER A 328 29.41 12.42 2.49
C SER A 328 30.72 12.21 1.72
N PRO A 329 31.67 11.42 2.25
CA PRO A 329 32.86 11.02 1.48
C PRO A 329 32.53 10.08 0.30
N ARG A 330 31.26 9.66 0.19
CA ARG A 330 30.73 8.85 -0.92
C ARG A 330 29.76 9.64 -1.81
N PHE A 331 29.90 10.99 -1.77
CA PHE A 331 29.09 11.86 -2.63
C PHE A 331 29.32 11.54 -4.11
N ILE A 332 28.23 11.53 -4.88
CA ILE A 332 28.27 11.40 -6.33
C ILE A 332 27.39 12.48 -6.97
N THR A 333 27.83 13.04 -8.08
CA THR A 333 27.08 14.08 -8.79
C THR A 333 25.91 13.52 -9.57
N PRO A 334 24.82 14.30 -9.77
CA PRO A 334 23.69 13.89 -10.61
C PRO A 334 24.11 13.44 -12.01
N GLN A 335 25.08 14.12 -12.62
CA GLN A 335 25.60 13.78 -13.95
C GLN A 335 26.28 12.40 -13.96
N ALA A 336 27.10 12.09 -12.96
CA ALA A 336 27.74 10.78 -12.85
C ALA A 336 26.68 9.66 -12.63
N ILE A 337 25.57 9.94 -11.92
CA ILE A 337 24.46 9.00 -11.78
C ILE A 337 23.81 8.73 -13.15
N GLU A 338 23.63 9.75 -14.01
CA GLU A 338 23.09 9.56 -15.36
C GLU A 338 24.00 8.64 -16.21
N GLU A 339 25.31 8.82 -16.15
CA GLU A 339 26.30 7.98 -16.84
C GLU A 339 26.26 6.52 -16.34
N ILE A 340 26.21 6.32 -15.01
CA ILE A 340 26.11 5.01 -14.40
C ILE A 340 24.77 4.35 -14.76
N SER A 341 23.67 5.09 -14.69
CA SER A 341 22.35 4.58 -15.05
C SER A 341 22.29 4.10 -16.51
N ASN A 342 22.95 4.82 -17.41
CA ASN A 342 23.08 4.40 -18.81
C ASN A 342 23.87 3.09 -18.94
N ALA A 343 24.95 2.92 -18.20
CA ALA A 343 25.72 1.67 -18.17
C ALA A 343 24.91 0.49 -17.60
N LEU A 344 24.06 0.75 -16.60
CA LEU A 344 23.19 -0.25 -15.96
C LEU A 344 21.97 -0.66 -16.81
N LYS A 345 21.77 -0.11 -18.01
CA LYS A 345 20.72 -0.57 -18.96
C LYS A 345 20.87 -2.05 -19.31
N SER A 346 22.08 -2.60 -19.27
CA SER A 346 22.37 -4.04 -19.42
C SER A 346 21.97 -4.87 -18.19
N HIS A 347 21.61 -4.22 -17.09
CA HIS A 347 21.20 -4.85 -15.82
C HIS A 347 19.81 -4.35 -15.40
N PRO A 348 18.74 -4.59 -16.18
CA PRO A 348 17.41 -4.02 -15.93
C PRO A 348 16.77 -4.52 -14.64
N LYS A 349 17.31 -5.58 -14.03
CA LYS A 349 16.85 -6.13 -12.76
C LYS A 349 17.40 -5.41 -11.51
N ILE A 350 18.24 -4.38 -11.67
CA ILE A 350 18.81 -3.58 -10.58
C ILE A 350 18.03 -2.27 -10.44
N LEU A 351 17.51 -2.03 -9.23
CA LEU A 351 16.90 -0.75 -8.87
C LEU A 351 17.99 0.30 -8.54
N LYS A 352 17.71 1.56 -8.81
CA LYS A 352 18.61 2.68 -8.60
C LYS A 352 17.98 3.66 -7.61
N ILE A 353 18.62 3.87 -6.47
CA ILE A 353 18.08 4.66 -5.36
C ILE A 353 18.96 5.90 -5.14
N GLY A 354 18.37 7.08 -5.26
CA GLY A 354 19.03 8.34 -4.87
C GLY A 354 18.89 8.56 -3.36
N VAL A 355 20.01 8.66 -2.67
CA VAL A 355 20.05 8.88 -1.21
C VAL A 355 20.25 10.37 -0.95
N VAL A 356 19.26 11.01 -0.33
CA VAL A 356 19.25 12.45 -0.06
C VAL A 356 19.19 12.68 1.44
N LYS A 357 19.97 13.66 1.89
CA LYS A 357 19.95 14.21 3.23
C LYS A 357 19.37 15.63 3.16
N GLU A 358 19.22 16.32 4.23
CA GLU A 358 18.57 17.63 4.46
C GLU A 358 19.03 18.81 3.55
N ASP A 359 19.26 18.57 2.26
CA ASP A 359 19.62 19.60 1.27
C ASP A 359 18.50 19.72 0.21
N GLU A 360 17.73 20.81 0.28
CA GLU A 360 16.62 21.09 -0.62
C GLU A 360 17.04 21.11 -2.10
N LYS A 361 18.22 21.65 -2.41
CA LYS A 361 18.74 21.70 -3.77
C LYS A 361 19.06 20.29 -4.29
N MET A 362 19.69 19.47 -3.46
CA MET A 362 19.97 18.07 -3.82
C MET A 362 18.71 17.25 -3.94
N LEU A 363 17.72 17.50 -3.07
CA LEU A 363 16.41 16.83 -3.17
C LEU A 363 15.72 17.17 -4.50
N GLN A 364 15.72 18.46 -4.92
CA GLN A 364 15.14 18.84 -6.20
C GLN A 364 15.89 18.21 -7.39
N GLN A 365 17.19 18.07 -7.31
CA GLN A 365 17.98 17.38 -8.33
C GLN A 365 17.65 15.88 -8.37
N ALA A 366 17.51 15.24 -7.22
CA ALA A 366 17.10 13.84 -7.13
C ALA A 366 15.69 13.60 -7.70
N ILE A 367 14.74 14.49 -7.40
CA ILE A 367 13.39 14.46 -7.99
C ILE A 367 13.46 14.58 -9.52
N ASN A 368 14.31 15.45 -10.04
CA ASN A 368 14.51 15.58 -11.49
C ASN A 368 15.11 14.31 -12.11
N LEU A 369 16.06 13.65 -11.44
CA LEU A 369 16.60 12.35 -11.88
C LEU A 369 15.50 11.27 -11.88
N TYR A 370 14.65 11.26 -10.85
CA TYR A 370 13.50 10.36 -10.78
C TYR A 370 12.53 10.61 -11.94
N LYS A 371 12.10 11.84 -12.16
CA LYS A 371 11.16 12.19 -13.24
C LYS A 371 11.69 11.87 -14.64
N LYS A 372 13.01 11.86 -14.82
CA LYS A 372 13.68 11.40 -16.05
C LYS A 372 13.82 9.86 -16.13
N GLY A 373 13.45 9.11 -15.10
CA GLY A 373 13.63 7.65 -15.03
C GLY A 373 15.09 7.20 -14.85
N ILE A 374 15.98 8.11 -14.43
CA ILE A 374 17.39 7.82 -14.17
C ILE A 374 17.55 7.03 -12.87
N ILE A 375 16.78 7.38 -11.84
CA ILE A 375 16.65 6.62 -10.58
C ILE A 375 15.22 6.18 -10.38
N ASP A 376 15.03 5.12 -9.58
CA ASP A 376 13.72 4.48 -9.37
C ASP A 376 12.99 5.02 -8.13
N ALA A 377 13.72 5.50 -7.14
CA ALA A 377 13.16 6.10 -5.92
C ALA A 377 14.20 6.94 -5.18
N LEU A 378 13.71 7.70 -4.19
CA LEU A 378 14.51 8.46 -3.26
C LEU A 378 14.50 7.79 -1.87
N GLN A 379 15.68 7.73 -1.24
CA GLN A 379 15.85 7.41 0.17
C GLN A 379 16.09 8.71 0.92
N LEU A 380 15.18 9.07 1.82
CA LEU A 380 15.22 10.36 2.52
C LEU A 380 15.75 10.20 3.94
N HIS A 381 16.94 10.75 4.21
CA HIS A 381 17.55 10.77 5.53
C HIS A 381 17.21 12.06 6.29
N GLY A 382 16.97 11.95 7.61
CA GLY A 382 16.77 13.10 8.48
C GLY A 382 15.38 13.71 8.41
N VAL A 383 14.35 12.96 7.97
CA VAL A 383 12.94 13.38 7.87
C VAL A 383 12.29 13.54 9.26
N LYS A 384 13.01 14.04 10.26
CA LYS A 384 12.35 14.63 11.42
C LYS A 384 11.65 15.89 10.95
N GLN A 385 10.42 15.75 10.59
CA GLN A 385 9.30 16.68 10.35
C GLN A 385 9.56 18.19 10.12
N GLN A 386 10.76 18.72 10.31
CA GLN A 386 11.08 20.14 10.19
C GLN A 386 12.08 20.49 9.07
N ASN A 387 12.87 19.55 8.58
CA ASN A 387 13.98 19.87 7.67
C ASN A 387 13.65 19.77 6.18
N PHE A 388 12.58 19.04 5.81
CA PHE A 388 11.97 19.12 4.48
C PHE A 388 10.70 19.99 4.46
N ALA A 389 10.63 20.98 5.35
CA ALA A 389 9.44 21.81 5.61
C ALA A 389 8.84 22.50 4.38
N LYS A 390 9.58 22.57 3.26
CA LYS A 390 9.13 23.15 2.00
C LYS A 390 8.59 22.12 1.00
N ILE A 391 8.73 20.81 1.27
CA ILE A 391 8.20 19.78 0.40
C ILE A 391 7.13 19.01 1.17
N ASP A 392 5.91 19.12 0.69
CA ASP A 392 4.79 18.38 1.24
C ASP A 392 4.83 16.90 0.76
N LEU A 393 5.51 16.05 1.55
CA LEU A 393 5.62 14.63 1.27
C LEU A 393 4.27 13.91 1.23
N LYS A 394 3.25 14.45 1.91
CA LYS A 394 1.88 13.90 1.87
C LYS A 394 1.21 14.08 0.51
N ASN A 395 1.75 14.97 -0.33
CA ASN A 395 1.32 15.22 -1.70
C ASN A 395 2.42 14.92 -2.73
N ALA A 396 3.44 14.13 -2.39
CA ALA A 396 4.54 13.80 -3.29
C ALA A 396 4.04 13.07 -4.56
N ASP A 397 4.66 13.40 -5.70
CA ASP A 397 4.45 12.80 -7.02
C ASP A 397 5.66 11.95 -7.48
N PHE A 398 6.44 11.47 -6.52
CA PHE A 398 7.63 10.65 -6.74
C PHE A 398 7.75 9.53 -5.69
N SER A 399 8.41 8.44 -6.05
CA SER A 399 8.62 7.31 -5.13
C SER A 399 9.71 7.62 -4.12
N PHE A 400 9.44 7.41 -2.84
CA PHE A 400 10.42 7.56 -1.78
C PHE A 400 10.17 6.60 -0.61
N TYR A 401 11.19 6.43 0.24
CA TYR A 401 11.04 5.86 1.57
C TYR A 401 11.92 6.62 2.58
N GLU A 402 11.43 6.66 3.81
CA GLU A 402 12.05 7.42 4.89
C GLU A 402 13.10 6.59 5.60
N VAL A 403 14.11 7.27 6.16
CA VAL A 403 15.14 6.67 7.02
C VAL A 403 15.03 7.26 8.42
N TRP A 404 14.95 6.38 9.40
CA TRP A 404 14.90 6.74 10.81
C TRP A 404 16.18 6.29 11.53
N ASN A 405 16.82 7.23 12.24
CA ASN A 405 18.01 6.96 13.04
C ASN A 405 17.60 6.43 14.41
N ILE A 406 17.89 5.17 14.67
CA ILE A 406 17.41 4.41 15.82
C ILE A 406 18.56 4.09 16.77
N ALA A 407 18.40 4.43 18.06
CA ALA A 407 19.18 3.90 19.17
C ALA A 407 18.27 3.08 20.09
N GLU A 408 17.06 3.59 20.37
CA GLU A 408 16.04 2.97 21.21
C GLU A 408 14.71 2.88 20.44
N SER A 409 13.76 2.09 20.92
CA SER A 409 12.47 1.85 20.25
C SER A 409 11.57 3.09 20.14
N GLU A 410 11.77 4.06 21.01
CA GLU A 410 11.05 5.33 21.07
C GLU A 410 11.52 6.32 20.02
N ASP A 411 12.66 6.10 19.37
CA ASP A 411 13.16 6.95 18.29
C ASP A 411 12.26 6.88 17.03
N LEU A 412 11.49 5.80 16.84
CA LEU A 412 10.56 5.66 15.71
C LEU A 412 9.24 6.36 16.00
N GLY A 413 8.92 7.36 15.19
CA GLY A 413 7.62 8.05 15.16
C GLY A 413 6.78 7.62 13.94
N ASP A 414 5.77 8.45 13.60
CA ASP A 414 4.93 8.24 12.43
C ASP A 414 5.70 8.51 11.13
N PHE A 415 5.45 7.69 10.12
CA PHE A 415 6.05 7.82 8.80
C PHE A 415 4.99 7.75 7.69
N ILE A 416 5.29 8.37 6.55
CA ILE A 416 4.36 8.50 5.41
C ILE A 416 4.57 7.36 4.40
N SER A 417 5.82 6.96 4.17
CA SER A 417 6.15 5.93 3.19
C SER A 417 5.62 4.55 3.60
N PRO A 418 5.32 3.64 2.66
CA PRO A 418 4.75 2.32 2.97
C PRO A 418 5.63 1.43 3.83
N PHE A 419 6.93 1.67 3.83
CA PHE A 419 7.94 1.04 4.68
C PHE A 419 9.03 2.06 5.02
N VAL A 420 9.77 1.81 6.07
CA VAL A 420 10.81 2.69 6.60
C VAL A 420 12.11 1.93 6.78
N LEU A 421 13.24 2.58 6.48
CA LEU A 421 14.57 2.03 6.72
C LEU A 421 15.07 2.51 8.09
N LEU A 422 15.41 1.57 8.97
CA LEU A 422 15.97 1.83 10.30
C LEU A 422 17.49 1.85 10.19
N ASP A 423 18.11 3.00 10.42
CA ASP A 423 19.59 3.16 10.44
C ASP A 423 20.08 3.41 11.87
N SER A 424 21.31 2.99 12.16
CA SER A 424 21.90 3.22 13.47
C SER A 424 22.14 4.70 13.74
N LYS A 425 21.78 5.16 14.95
CA LYS A 425 22.05 6.53 15.39
C LYS A 425 23.53 6.74 15.58
N SER A 426 24.12 7.65 14.82
CA SER A 426 25.53 8.06 14.96
C SER A 426 25.65 9.57 15.11
N GLN A 427 26.69 10.05 15.80
CA GLN A 427 26.95 11.48 15.96
C GLN A 427 27.29 12.16 14.62
N LEU A 428 27.66 11.40 13.59
CA LEU A 428 28.04 11.84 12.26
C LEU A 428 26.94 11.62 11.19
N GLY A 429 25.73 11.19 11.59
CA GLY A 429 24.60 11.07 10.67
C GLY A 429 24.69 9.94 9.63
N GLY A 430 25.30 8.81 9.95
CA GLY A 430 25.42 7.61 9.10
C GLY A 430 26.88 7.20 8.87
N GLY A 431 27.12 5.88 8.64
CA GLY A 431 28.45 5.36 8.33
C GLY A 431 29.38 5.10 9.50
N SER A 432 28.87 5.10 10.75
CA SER A 432 29.67 4.86 11.97
C SER A 432 30.17 3.41 12.14
N GLY A 433 29.69 2.48 11.31
CA GLY A 433 30.00 1.04 11.45
C GLY A 433 29.32 0.37 12.65
N LYS A 434 28.52 1.09 13.44
CA LYS A 434 27.75 0.52 14.57
C LYS A 434 26.39 0.00 14.05
N SER A 435 25.98 -1.16 14.55
CA SER A 435 24.66 -1.74 14.26
C SER A 435 23.66 -1.42 15.37
N ILE A 436 22.36 -1.40 15.01
CA ILE A 436 21.26 -1.35 15.97
C ILE A 436 21.25 -2.65 16.76
N LYS A 437 20.99 -2.60 18.07
CA LYS A 437 20.88 -3.80 18.92
C LYS A 437 19.71 -4.67 18.46
N LEU A 438 19.88 -5.99 18.43
CA LEU A 438 18.84 -6.93 17.96
C LEU A 438 17.56 -6.86 18.79
N GLU A 439 17.65 -6.61 20.11
CA GLU A 439 16.50 -6.46 21.00
C GLU A 439 15.64 -5.24 20.59
N VAL A 440 16.29 -4.12 20.25
CA VAL A 440 15.60 -2.91 19.77
C VAL A 440 14.91 -3.20 18.44
N LEU A 441 15.58 -3.87 17.50
CA LEU A 441 14.98 -4.26 16.23
C LEU A 441 13.76 -5.20 16.42
N LYS A 442 13.85 -6.16 17.33
CA LYS A 442 12.73 -7.06 17.67
C LYS A 442 11.53 -6.30 18.22
N SER A 443 11.76 -5.32 19.11
CA SER A 443 10.66 -4.50 19.68
C SER A 443 10.00 -3.58 18.66
N LEU A 444 10.72 -3.20 17.60
CA LEU A 444 10.18 -2.35 16.51
C LEU A 444 9.41 -3.13 15.44
N LYS A 445 9.56 -4.46 15.37
CA LYS A 445 9.02 -5.28 14.30
C LYS A 445 7.52 -5.06 14.07
N GLU A 446 6.73 -5.03 15.14
CA GLU A 446 5.29 -4.77 15.04
C GLU A 446 4.97 -3.33 14.58
N LYS A 447 5.78 -2.35 14.99
CA LYS A 447 5.59 -0.94 14.62
C LYS A 447 5.81 -0.70 13.11
N VAL A 448 6.62 -1.55 12.46
CA VAL A 448 6.89 -1.52 11.01
C VAL A 448 6.10 -2.61 10.24
N ASN A 449 4.99 -3.10 10.79
CA ASN A 449 4.11 -4.10 10.16
C ASN A 449 4.85 -5.37 9.69
N ASP A 450 5.84 -5.85 10.44
CA ASP A 450 6.73 -6.99 10.15
C ASP A 450 7.69 -6.79 8.95
N TYR A 451 7.72 -5.60 8.34
CA TYR A 451 8.67 -5.26 7.27
C TYR A 451 9.89 -4.55 7.83
N LEU A 452 10.70 -5.31 8.57
CA LEU A 452 11.92 -4.81 9.19
C LEU A 452 12.99 -4.55 8.12
N CYS A 453 13.26 -3.27 7.82
CA CYS A 453 14.28 -2.81 6.88
C CYS A 453 15.41 -2.17 7.69
N VAL A 454 16.65 -2.65 7.54
CA VAL A 454 17.78 -2.30 8.40
C VAL A 454 18.95 -1.77 7.61
N ALA A 455 19.59 -0.72 8.14
CA ALA A 455 20.85 -0.15 7.72
C ALA A 455 21.79 0.03 8.92
N GLY A 456 23.02 0.45 8.65
CA GLY A 456 24.05 0.76 9.65
C GLY A 456 24.81 -0.47 10.13
N GLY A 457 26.11 -0.47 9.85
CA GLY A 457 27.06 -1.47 10.33
C GLY A 457 26.80 -2.93 9.93
N ILE A 458 26.05 -3.17 8.85
CA ILE A 458 25.78 -4.53 8.37
C ILE A 458 27.08 -5.13 7.81
N CYS A 459 27.47 -6.30 8.32
CA CYS A 459 28.69 -7.00 7.96
C CYS A 459 28.52 -8.53 8.09
N ALA A 460 29.57 -9.29 7.81
CA ALA A 460 29.55 -10.75 7.88
C ALA A 460 29.12 -11.30 9.26
N ASP A 461 29.45 -10.59 10.35
CA ASP A 461 29.19 -11.07 11.71
C ASP A 461 27.72 -10.93 12.13
N ASN A 462 26.97 -9.99 11.52
CA ASN A 462 25.60 -9.68 11.93
C ASN A 462 24.52 -9.95 10.88
N ILE A 463 24.90 -10.26 9.65
CA ILE A 463 23.93 -10.46 8.55
C ILE A 463 22.99 -11.65 8.82
N ILE A 464 23.52 -12.77 9.35
CA ILE A 464 22.73 -13.95 9.71
C ILE A 464 21.80 -13.65 10.89
N PRO A 465 22.28 -13.10 12.02
CA PRO A 465 21.39 -12.63 13.10
C PRO A 465 20.26 -11.69 12.63
N LEU A 466 20.52 -10.75 11.71
CA LEU A 466 19.50 -9.86 11.17
C LEU A 466 18.45 -10.61 10.35
N ARG A 467 18.86 -11.59 9.54
CA ARG A 467 17.91 -12.46 8.83
C ARG A 467 17.05 -13.28 9.79
N ASN A 468 17.67 -13.86 10.83
CA ASN A 468 16.96 -14.70 11.81
C ASN A 468 15.86 -13.95 12.58
N ILE A 469 16.00 -12.64 12.80
CA ILE A 469 14.93 -11.83 13.38
C ILE A 469 13.88 -11.41 12.34
N GLY A 470 14.05 -11.78 11.07
CA GLY A 470 13.11 -11.51 9.98
C GLY A 470 13.31 -10.18 9.27
N ALA A 471 14.55 -9.65 9.22
CA ALA A 471 14.84 -8.48 8.40
C ALA A 471 14.49 -8.75 6.92
N LYS A 472 13.69 -7.85 6.34
CA LYS A 472 13.17 -7.93 4.97
C LYS A 472 13.99 -7.11 3.98
N MET A 473 14.67 -6.07 4.46
CA MET A 473 15.60 -5.28 3.66
C MET A 473 16.90 -5.09 4.44
N LEU A 474 18.04 -5.21 3.73
CA LEU A 474 19.36 -4.90 4.27
C LEU A 474 20.08 -3.92 3.34
N ASP A 475 20.47 -2.75 3.90
CA ASP A 475 21.22 -1.71 3.20
C ASP A 475 22.70 -1.76 3.61
N ILE A 476 23.55 -2.25 2.71
CA ILE A 476 24.95 -2.59 2.94
C ILE A 476 25.84 -1.53 2.30
N ASN A 477 26.86 -1.05 3.01
CA ASN A 477 27.77 -0.02 2.52
C ASN A 477 29.23 -0.30 2.85
N SER A 478 29.72 0.14 4.01
CA SER A 478 31.15 0.21 4.36
C SER A 478 31.83 -1.16 4.51
N SER A 479 31.10 -2.17 4.95
CA SER A 479 31.65 -3.53 5.18
C SER A 479 32.19 -4.22 3.93
N ILE A 480 31.72 -3.79 2.76
CA ILE A 480 32.14 -4.32 1.45
C ILE A 480 33.05 -3.34 0.68
N GLU A 481 33.71 -2.43 1.36
CA GLU A 481 34.65 -1.49 0.77
C GLU A 481 36.11 -1.91 1.03
N SER A 482 36.99 -1.71 0.03
CA SER A 482 38.44 -1.80 0.17
C SER A 482 39.03 -0.52 0.77
N LYS A 483 38.43 0.62 0.37
CA LYS A 483 38.62 1.95 0.96
C LYS A 483 37.32 2.74 0.79
N ILE A 484 37.15 3.83 1.52
CA ILE A 484 35.93 4.64 1.47
C ILE A 484 35.56 4.97 0.01
N GLY A 485 34.35 4.62 -0.38
CA GLY A 485 33.80 4.85 -1.73
C GLY A 485 34.30 3.86 -2.79
N LYS A 486 35.10 2.85 -2.47
CA LYS A 486 35.56 1.82 -3.41
C LYS A 486 35.08 0.44 -2.98
N LYS A 487 34.20 -0.16 -3.75
CA LYS A 487 33.66 -1.50 -3.45
C LYS A 487 34.69 -2.62 -3.72
N ASP A 488 34.61 -3.68 -2.94
CA ASP A 488 35.48 -4.85 -3.01
C ASP A 488 34.64 -6.08 -3.41
N SER A 489 35.01 -6.68 -4.54
CA SER A 489 34.27 -7.80 -5.11
C SER A 489 34.31 -9.04 -4.19
N GLN A 490 35.44 -9.35 -3.55
CA GLN A 490 35.58 -10.53 -2.70
C GLN A 490 34.77 -10.36 -1.41
N LYS A 491 34.83 -9.18 -0.78
CA LYS A 491 34.01 -8.88 0.41
C LYS A 491 32.53 -8.96 0.09
N LEU A 492 32.10 -8.44 -1.08
CA LEU A 492 30.71 -8.55 -1.51
C LEU A 492 30.30 -10.01 -1.73
N GLN A 493 31.10 -10.81 -2.42
CA GLN A 493 30.82 -12.24 -2.65
C GLN A 493 30.72 -13.01 -1.34
N THR A 494 31.65 -12.80 -0.41
CA THR A 494 31.64 -13.43 0.92
C THR A 494 30.35 -13.08 1.67
N LEU A 495 29.96 -11.80 1.69
CA LEU A 495 28.74 -11.36 2.37
C LEU A 495 27.48 -11.95 1.76
N LEU A 496 27.41 -11.98 0.42
CA LEU A 496 26.27 -12.58 -0.30
C LEU A 496 26.19 -14.09 -0.07
N HIS A 497 27.33 -14.77 -0.04
CA HIS A 497 27.35 -16.21 0.29
C HIS A 497 26.76 -16.47 1.68
N LEU A 498 27.19 -15.76 2.71
CA LEU A 498 26.61 -15.85 4.05
C LEU A 498 25.11 -15.53 4.07
N TYR A 499 24.70 -14.51 3.31
CA TYR A 499 23.30 -14.13 3.22
C TYR A 499 22.40 -15.19 2.62
N PHE A 500 22.87 -15.94 1.61
CA PHE A 500 22.06 -16.95 0.92
C PHE A 500 22.25 -18.38 1.45
N SER A 501 23.27 -18.63 2.26
CA SER A 501 23.52 -19.94 2.88
C SER A 501 22.80 -20.15 4.21
N SER A 502 22.09 -19.13 4.69
CA SER A 502 21.35 -19.13 5.97
C SER A 502 19.79 -19.13 5.72
#